data_225ed83ab1d116087fcffa648115522b
#
_entry.id   225ed83ab1d116087fcffa648115522b
#
_cell.length_a   1.000
_cell.length_b   1.000
_cell.length_c   1.000
_cell.angle_alpha   90.00
_cell.angle_beta   90.00
_cell.angle_gamma   90.00
#
_symmetry.space_group_name_H-M   'P 1'
#
loop_
_entity.id
_entity.type
_entity.pdbx_description
1 polymer ?
#
loop_
_entity_poly.entity_id
_entity_poly.type
_entity_poly.pdbx_seq_one_letter_code
_entity_poly.pdbx_strand_id
1 'polypeptide(L)'
;ISCSLVGSEMCIRDRFFIVVTALWSVMQTLNAQIIDVRVKTEPFTHYWSVGVGAGRANEGLRAGWLEHLQLVKKNCGFRYVRMHGLFHDDMFVYFRKPDGKVVYNWQYIDELYDRMLAIGVKPFVELGFFPKDMAAENSKTQMWWKGYVSVDRNNFGKWHDLIKAFTQHIVDRYGINEVLTWYFEVWNEPNLTGTGGFFHGTKSDYFRLYKEAVTAIKSIDERLKVGGPATSNFIADHRHDGEILDHSQSRFYTQEEINKQQWKGVWIEDFLHYCEKENLPVDFISTHPYPTDYALDPETGRGKGAIRYVHSLKDDIQWLRQQLADSKYPEAEIHLTEWSTGPNSRDRMHDILPPAAYIIKTNLDCIGLANSLMYWTFTDVFEEKGGGEEIFHGGFGMINFQGLVKPSFHAYRMLNQLGDEKIYYKDPLFISRSSKTGKLSAIAFNYPKEYEQTVPSMQNFTNYMNASSKTLDIVLEGLNPNACFEIEVLDKMHGNVYDAYLNMGAPHSPNIREIEFLRQKAWDTVKEIVKVDEDGRLILKRDIDPWSCILIREL
;
A
#
# COMPACT_ATOMS: atom_id res chain seq x y z
N ILE A 1 83.40 -1.32 19.82
CA ILE A 1 82.54 -0.31 20.42
C ILE A 1 81.56 0.15 19.37
N SER A 2 80.42 -0.42 19.30
CA SER A 2 79.17 0.22 18.84
C SER A 2 78.04 -0.83 18.77
N CYS A 3 77.31 -0.93 19.82
CA CYS A 3 75.98 -1.60 19.83
C CYS A 3 75.18 -0.97 20.95
N SER A 4 74.37 0.00 20.66
CA SER A 4 73.17 0.35 21.49
C SER A 4 72.50 1.62 21.00
N LEU A 5 71.82 1.60 19.82
CA LEU A 5 70.95 2.71 19.44
C LEU A 5 69.82 2.29 18.48
N VAL A 6 69.50 0.99 18.39
CA VAL A 6 68.40 0.50 17.51
C VAL A 6 67.13 0.13 18.26
N GLY A 7 67.14 0.07 19.60
CA GLY A 7 66.00 -0.39 20.40
C GLY A 7 64.98 0.68 20.84
N SER A 8 65.26 1.96 20.72
CA SER A 8 64.37 3.01 21.21
C SER A 8 63.47 3.65 20.17
N GLU A 9 63.84 3.63 18.90
CA GLU A 9 62.99 4.20 17.83
C GLU A 9 61.81 3.33 17.41
N MET A 10 61.94 2.02 17.52
CA MET A 10 60.84 1.10 17.20
C MET A 10 59.68 1.17 18.23
N CYS A 11 60.01 1.33 19.54
CA CYS A 11 59.00 1.46 20.58
C CYS A 11 58.25 2.79 20.52
N ILE A 12 58.84 3.87 20.03
CA ILE A 12 58.19 5.19 19.90
C ILE A 12 57.28 5.22 18.67
N ARG A 13 57.66 4.59 17.58
CA ARG A 13 56.87 4.51 16.35
C ARG A 13 55.60 3.63 16.55
N ASP A 14 55.68 2.51 17.22
CA ASP A 14 54.54 1.63 17.50
C ASP A 14 53.59 2.26 18.51
N ARG A 15 54.08 2.96 19.52
CA ARG A 15 53.23 3.70 20.46
C ARG A 15 52.56 4.93 19.78
N PHE A 16 53.22 5.59 18.85
CA PHE A 16 52.61 6.68 18.09
C PHE A 16 51.52 6.14 17.11
N PHE A 17 51.75 5.00 16.48
CA PHE A 17 50.76 4.37 15.62
C PHE A 17 49.53 3.86 16.43
N ILE A 18 49.71 3.28 17.59
CA ILE A 18 48.62 2.83 18.46
C ILE A 18 47.83 4.02 19.03
N VAL A 19 48.53 5.13 19.40
CA VAL A 19 47.85 6.34 19.88
C VAL A 19 47.16 7.09 18.75
N VAL A 20 47.70 7.11 17.54
CA VAL A 20 47.09 7.75 16.38
C VAL A 20 45.89 6.93 15.89
N THR A 21 45.98 5.60 15.88
CA THR A 21 44.84 4.73 15.53
C THR A 21 43.75 4.77 16.61
N ALA A 22 44.11 4.82 17.90
CA ALA A 22 43.15 5.00 19.00
C ALA A 22 42.48 6.39 18.97
N LEU A 23 43.26 7.44 18.72
CA LEU A 23 42.73 8.80 18.51
C LEU A 23 41.88 8.93 17.25
N TRP A 24 42.23 8.21 16.17
CA TRP A 24 41.43 8.18 14.93
C TRP A 24 40.10 7.43 15.13
N SER A 25 40.12 6.31 15.86
CA SER A 25 38.88 5.61 16.22
C SER A 25 38.00 6.42 17.19
N VAL A 26 38.60 7.14 18.15
CA VAL A 26 37.89 8.06 19.05
C VAL A 26 37.38 9.31 18.32
N MET A 27 38.13 9.83 17.34
CA MET A 27 37.66 10.97 16.50
C MET A 27 36.54 10.56 15.53
N GLN A 28 36.48 9.33 15.10
CA GLN A 28 35.38 8.84 14.24
C GLN A 28 34.06 8.67 15.02
N THR A 29 34.10 8.47 16.33
CA THR A 29 32.90 8.35 17.17
C THR A 29 32.36 9.71 17.65
N LEU A 30 33.07 10.82 17.44
CA LEU A 30 32.64 12.15 17.90
C LEU A 30 31.40 12.71 17.22
N ASN A 31 30.97 12.14 16.08
CA ASN A 31 29.74 12.53 15.34
C ASN A 31 28.71 11.41 15.22
N ALA A 32 29.04 10.17 15.64
CA ALA A 32 28.12 9.05 15.53
C ALA A 32 26.98 9.18 16.54
N GLN A 33 25.75 8.93 16.08
CA GLN A 33 24.61 8.87 16.97
C GLN A 33 24.63 7.55 17.76
N ILE A 34 24.72 7.64 19.09
CA ILE A 34 24.68 6.48 19.97
C ILE A 34 23.24 6.16 20.35
N ILE A 35 22.83 4.90 20.17
CA ILE A 35 21.49 4.40 20.45
C ILE A 35 21.60 3.16 21.37
N ASP A 36 21.17 3.30 22.63
CA ASP A 36 21.05 2.15 23.54
C ASP A 36 19.78 1.36 23.22
N VAL A 37 19.95 0.12 22.78
CA VAL A 37 18.82 -0.74 22.41
C VAL A 37 18.07 -1.36 23.59
N ARG A 38 18.54 -1.17 24.85
CA ARG A 38 17.92 -1.69 26.08
C ARG A 38 16.79 -0.79 26.63
N VAL A 39 16.49 0.30 25.94
CA VAL A 39 15.41 1.22 26.33
C VAL A 39 14.05 0.53 26.33
N LYS A 40 13.11 1.15 27.05
CA LYS A 40 11.71 0.70 27.04
C LYS A 40 11.16 0.78 25.61
N THR A 41 10.55 -0.32 25.18
CA THR A 41 9.94 -0.43 23.85
C THR A 41 8.48 0.00 23.85
N GLU A 42 7.97 0.34 22.66
CA GLU A 42 6.55 0.61 22.41
C GLU A 42 6.01 -0.46 21.43
N PRO A 43 4.96 -1.21 21.81
CA PRO A 43 4.38 -2.21 20.91
C PRO A 43 3.75 -1.53 19.70
N PHE A 44 3.86 -2.18 18.54
CA PHE A 44 3.16 -1.76 17.32
C PHE A 44 2.76 -2.99 16.48
N THR A 45 1.83 -2.80 15.59
CA THR A 45 1.37 -3.84 14.68
C THR A 45 1.92 -3.63 13.28
N HIS A 46 2.14 -4.71 12.53
CA HIS A 46 2.45 -4.66 11.11
C HIS A 46 1.16 -4.37 10.31
N TYR A 47 0.59 -3.19 10.52
CA TYR A 47 -0.67 -2.76 9.89
C TYR A 47 -0.55 -2.64 8.35
N TRP A 48 0.66 -2.45 7.83
CA TRP A 48 0.99 -2.42 6.41
C TRP A 48 0.88 -3.79 5.71
N SER A 49 0.87 -4.88 6.46
CA SER A 49 0.68 -6.24 5.94
C SER A 49 -0.69 -6.84 6.30
N VAL A 50 -1.63 -6.01 6.78
CA VAL A 50 -3.01 -6.46 6.97
C VAL A 50 -3.61 -6.87 5.64
N GLY A 51 -3.53 -6.02 4.62
CA GLY A 51 -4.09 -6.32 3.31
C GLY A 51 -3.29 -5.72 2.16
N VAL A 52 -3.63 -6.15 0.96
CA VAL A 52 -3.08 -5.66 -0.31
C VAL A 52 -4.17 -5.67 -1.37
N GLY A 53 -4.09 -4.73 -2.32
CA GLY A 53 -4.99 -4.67 -3.46
C GLY A 53 -4.63 -5.66 -4.57
N ALA A 54 -5.63 -6.01 -5.36
CA ALA A 54 -5.51 -6.73 -6.62
C ALA A 54 -6.45 -6.11 -7.65
N GLY A 55 -6.36 -6.50 -8.93
CA GLY A 55 -7.28 -6.06 -9.94
C GLY A 55 -8.70 -6.54 -9.68
N ARG A 56 -9.22 -7.49 -10.43
CA ARG A 56 -10.59 -7.97 -10.26
C ARG A 56 -10.68 -9.47 -9.99
N ALA A 57 -11.79 -9.91 -9.43
CA ALA A 57 -12.01 -11.28 -8.97
C ALA A 57 -11.77 -12.34 -10.06
N ASN A 58 -12.20 -12.10 -11.30
CA ASN A 58 -11.97 -13.05 -12.41
C ASN A 58 -10.49 -13.28 -12.70
N GLU A 59 -9.62 -12.28 -12.53
CA GLU A 59 -8.17 -12.42 -12.69
C GLU A 59 -7.57 -13.36 -11.63
N GLY A 60 -8.16 -13.40 -10.43
CA GLY A 60 -7.76 -14.28 -9.34
C GLY A 60 -7.95 -15.77 -9.61
N LEU A 61 -8.68 -16.13 -10.67
CA LEU A 61 -8.82 -17.51 -11.14
C LEU A 61 -7.63 -18.00 -11.98
N ARG A 62 -6.68 -17.10 -12.31
CA ARG A 62 -5.50 -17.41 -13.13
C ARG A 62 -4.37 -17.98 -12.27
N ALA A 63 -3.68 -18.99 -12.79
CA ALA A 63 -2.56 -19.64 -12.08
C ALA A 63 -1.47 -18.64 -11.68
N GLY A 64 -1.03 -17.76 -12.59
CA GLY A 64 0.00 -16.75 -12.32
C GLY A 64 -0.39 -15.78 -11.21
N TRP A 65 -1.66 -15.39 -11.11
CA TRP A 65 -2.14 -14.54 -10.02
C TRP A 65 -1.99 -15.25 -8.66
N LEU A 66 -2.35 -16.54 -8.59
CA LEU A 66 -2.23 -17.35 -7.37
C LEU A 66 -0.76 -17.59 -6.97
N GLU A 67 0.14 -17.80 -7.95
CA GLU A 67 1.57 -17.91 -7.71
C GLU A 67 2.13 -16.62 -7.13
N HIS A 68 1.73 -15.46 -7.67
CA HIS A 68 2.12 -14.17 -7.14
C HIS A 68 1.56 -13.93 -5.73
N LEU A 69 0.31 -14.36 -5.46
CA LEU A 69 -0.28 -14.27 -4.12
C LEU A 69 0.50 -15.10 -3.09
N GLN A 70 0.90 -16.32 -3.43
CA GLN A 70 1.75 -17.16 -2.57
C GLN A 70 3.09 -16.47 -2.27
N LEU A 71 3.68 -15.82 -3.28
CA LEU A 71 4.97 -15.15 -3.15
C LEU A 71 4.89 -13.94 -2.21
N VAL A 72 3.87 -13.07 -2.35
CA VAL A 72 3.69 -11.91 -1.46
C VAL A 72 3.26 -12.35 -0.06
N LYS A 73 2.42 -13.38 0.07
CA LYS A 73 2.06 -13.96 1.37
C LYS A 73 3.28 -14.40 2.14
N LYS A 74 4.15 -15.17 1.49
CA LYS A 74 5.37 -15.73 2.09
C LYS A 74 6.36 -14.66 2.52
N ASN A 75 6.57 -13.62 1.70
CA ASN A 75 7.65 -12.65 1.88
C ASN A 75 7.18 -11.35 2.53
N CYS A 76 6.00 -10.86 2.19
CA CYS A 76 5.46 -9.58 2.67
C CYS A 76 4.43 -9.73 3.80
N GLY A 77 3.94 -10.97 4.06
CA GLY A 77 3.09 -11.28 5.20
C GLY A 77 1.62 -10.90 5.08
N PHE A 78 1.14 -10.50 3.90
CA PHE A 78 -0.24 -10.05 3.70
C PHE A 78 -1.26 -11.10 4.16
N ARG A 79 -2.33 -10.63 4.81
CA ARG A 79 -3.38 -11.47 5.40
C ARG A 79 -4.70 -11.39 4.64
N TYR A 80 -4.96 -10.27 3.96
CA TYR A 80 -6.16 -10.03 3.18
C TYR A 80 -5.82 -9.57 1.76
N VAL A 81 -6.70 -9.86 0.82
CA VAL A 81 -6.69 -9.28 -0.53
C VAL A 81 -8.03 -8.61 -0.79
N ARG A 82 -7.97 -7.36 -1.25
CA ARG A 82 -9.11 -6.60 -1.78
C ARG A 82 -9.05 -6.60 -3.30
N MET A 83 -10.17 -6.83 -3.96
CA MET A 83 -10.28 -6.87 -5.41
C MET A 83 -11.64 -6.41 -5.89
N HIS A 84 -11.68 -5.80 -7.07
CA HIS A 84 -12.91 -5.37 -7.72
C HIS A 84 -13.71 -6.52 -8.31
N GLY A 85 -14.96 -6.26 -8.59
CA GLY A 85 -15.72 -7.02 -9.57
C GLY A 85 -16.16 -8.41 -9.16
N LEU A 86 -16.45 -8.59 -7.87
CA LEU A 86 -16.97 -9.87 -7.36
C LEU A 86 -18.28 -10.30 -8.07
N PHE A 87 -19.11 -9.33 -8.47
CA PHE A 87 -20.40 -9.56 -9.11
C PHE A 87 -20.42 -9.22 -10.61
N HIS A 88 -19.24 -9.07 -11.24
CA HIS A 88 -19.16 -8.91 -12.69
C HIS A 88 -19.79 -10.09 -13.42
N ASP A 89 -20.34 -9.85 -14.60
CA ASP A 89 -21.02 -10.90 -15.38
C ASP A 89 -20.12 -12.09 -15.72
N ASP A 90 -18.80 -11.90 -15.80
CA ASP A 90 -17.83 -12.99 -16.05
C ASP A 90 -17.43 -13.77 -14.78
N MET A 91 -17.99 -13.42 -13.62
CA MET A 91 -18.01 -14.27 -12.43
C MET A 91 -19.25 -15.17 -12.37
N PHE A 92 -20.20 -14.99 -13.30
CA PHE A 92 -21.43 -15.79 -13.44
C PHE A 92 -22.28 -15.90 -12.17
N VAL A 93 -22.22 -14.88 -11.31
CA VAL A 93 -22.89 -14.90 -10.00
C VAL A 93 -24.41 -14.79 -10.11
N TYR A 94 -24.87 -13.90 -11.01
CA TYR A 94 -26.27 -13.53 -11.12
C TYR A 94 -26.79 -13.69 -12.55
N PHE A 95 -27.85 -14.45 -12.72
CA PHE A 95 -28.53 -14.51 -13.99
C PHE A 95 -30.02 -14.83 -13.83
N ARG A 96 -30.81 -14.45 -14.83
CA ARG A 96 -32.25 -14.69 -14.87
C ARG A 96 -32.55 -15.76 -15.90
N LYS A 97 -33.33 -16.78 -15.50
CA LYS A 97 -33.86 -17.80 -16.39
C LYS A 97 -34.96 -17.25 -17.31
N PRO A 98 -35.27 -17.91 -18.42
CA PRO A 98 -36.35 -17.50 -19.32
C PRO A 98 -37.72 -17.37 -18.64
N ASP A 99 -37.97 -18.12 -17.54
CA ASP A 99 -39.17 -18.02 -16.72
C ASP A 99 -39.19 -16.84 -15.75
N GLY A 100 -38.13 -15.98 -15.80
CA GLY A 100 -37.95 -14.80 -14.93
C GLY A 100 -37.34 -15.10 -13.58
N LYS A 101 -37.08 -16.38 -13.24
CA LYS A 101 -36.46 -16.73 -11.96
C LYS A 101 -34.99 -16.32 -11.90
N VAL A 102 -34.62 -15.61 -10.83
CA VAL A 102 -33.23 -15.30 -10.53
C VAL A 102 -32.50 -16.53 -9.99
N VAL A 103 -31.28 -16.73 -10.44
CA VAL A 103 -30.38 -17.79 -9.99
C VAL A 103 -29.07 -17.16 -9.56
N TYR A 104 -28.58 -17.51 -8.39
CA TYR A 104 -27.24 -17.22 -7.91
C TYR A 104 -26.35 -18.44 -8.13
N ASN A 105 -25.14 -18.20 -8.65
CA ASN A 105 -24.12 -19.22 -8.86
C ASN A 105 -22.80 -18.77 -8.23
N TRP A 106 -22.32 -19.52 -7.28
CA TRP A 106 -21.16 -19.15 -6.47
C TRP A 106 -19.86 -19.86 -6.88
N GLN A 107 -19.89 -20.72 -7.91
CA GLN A 107 -18.76 -21.60 -8.23
C GLN A 107 -17.44 -20.87 -8.42
N TYR A 108 -17.42 -19.71 -9.09
CA TYR A 108 -16.17 -18.96 -9.32
C TYR A 108 -15.72 -18.22 -8.06
N ILE A 109 -16.63 -17.71 -7.25
CA ILE A 109 -16.31 -17.13 -5.96
C ILE A 109 -15.76 -18.20 -5.02
N ASP A 110 -16.39 -19.35 -4.97
CA ASP A 110 -15.95 -20.50 -4.16
C ASP A 110 -14.54 -20.94 -4.54
N GLU A 111 -14.29 -21.15 -5.84
CA GLU A 111 -12.97 -21.52 -6.37
C GLU A 111 -11.90 -20.49 -5.97
N LEU A 112 -12.19 -19.20 -6.11
CA LEU A 112 -11.27 -18.12 -5.77
C LEU A 112 -10.99 -18.11 -4.26
N TYR A 113 -12.04 -18.11 -3.44
CA TYR A 113 -11.89 -17.97 -1.99
C TYR A 113 -11.31 -19.22 -1.34
N ASP A 114 -11.66 -20.40 -1.83
CA ASP A 114 -11.06 -21.68 -1.38
C ASP A 114 -9.55 -21.67 -1.60
N ARG A 115 -9.07 -21.20 -2.76
CA ARG A 115 -7.64 -21.09 -3.08
C ARG A 115 -6.94 -20.01 -2.25
N MET A 116 -7.57 -18.85 -2.05
CA MET A 116 -7.02 -17.80 -1.19
C MET A 116 -6.86 -18.29 0.25
N LEU A 117 -7.88 -18.94 0.80
CA LEU A 117 -7.84 -19.50 2.16
C LEU A 117 -6.81 -20.63 2.29
N ALA A 118 -6.65 -21.47 1.27
CA ALA A 118 -5.59 -22.49 1.23
C ALA A 118 -4.16 -21.90 1.24
N ILE A 119 -3.98 -20.72 0.65
CA ILE A 119 -2.72 -19.94 0.73
C ILE A 119 -2.56 -19.27 2.10
N GLY A 120 -3.61 -19.17 2.90
CA GLY A 120 -3.65 -18.48 4.18
C GLY A 120 -3.89 -16.98 4.05
N VAL A 121 -4.63 -16.57 3.01
CA VAL A 121 -5.05 -15.19 2.76
C VAL A 121 -6.58 -15.14 2.71
N LYS A 122 -7.16 -14.13 3.37
CA LYS A 122 -8.60 -13.92 3.46
C LYS A 122 -9.07 -12.86 2.47
N PRO A 123 -10.33 -12.88 2.03
CA PRO A 123 -10.89 -11.77 1.28
C PRO A 123 -11.15 -10.57 2.21
N PHE A 124 -10.79 -9.37 1.75
CA PHE A 124 -11.37 -8.11 2.15
C PHE A 124 -12.41 -7.80 1.07
N VAL A 125 -13.66 -8.11 1.37
CA VAL A 125 -14.70 -8.22 0.36
C VAL A 125 -15.14 -6.84 -0.11
N GLU A 126 -14.88 -6.49 -1.38
CA GLU A 126 -15.49 -5.35 -2.05
C GLU A 126 -16.78 -5.80 -2.74
N LEU A 127 -17.90 -5.24 -2.33
CA LEU A 127 -19.22 -5.52 -2.89
C LEU A 127 -19.46 -4.64 -4.13
N GLY A 128 -19.12 -5.16 -5.29
CA GLY A 128 -19.20 -4.45 -6.57
C GLY A 128 -18.80 -5.35 -7.76
N PHE A 129 -19.05 -4.97 -9.01
CA PHE A 129 -20.00 -3.95 -9.43
C PHE A 129 -21.35 -4.60 -9.76
N PHE A 130 -22.33 -3.85 -10.32
CA PHE A 130 -23.61 -4.47 -10.63
C PHE A 130 -23.48 -5.56 -11.69
N PRO A 131 -24.18 -6.69 -11.55
CA PRO A 131 -24.54 -7.52 -12.69
C PRO A 131 -25.34 -6.70 -13.70
N LYS A 132 -25.24 -6.99 -14.99
CA LYS A 132 -25.95 -6.29 -16.06
C LYS A 132 -27.45 -6.14 -15.79
N ASP A 133 -28.09 -7.18 -15.30
CA ASP A 133 -29.55 -7.25 -15.07
C ASP A 133 -30.01 -6.38 -13.86
N MET A 134 -29.07 -5.84 -13.08
CA MET A 134 -29.36 -4.91 -11.99
C MET A 134 -29.05 -3.45 -12.33
N ALA A 135 -28.21 -3.22 -13.32
CA ALA A 135 -27.81 -1.88 -13.73
C ALA A 135 -28.92 -1.21 -14.58
N ALA A 136 -28.84 0.10 -14.75
CA ALA A 136 -29.66 0.82 -15.67
C ALA A 136 -29.50 0.29 -17.10
N GLU A 137 -30.56 0.34 -17.91
CA GLU A 137 -30.62 -0.27 -19.27
C GLU A 137 -29.44 0.16 -20.17
N ASN A 138 -29.02 1.43 -20.09
CA ASN A 138 -27.91 1.97 -20.86
C ASN A 138 -26.62 2.09 -20.05
N SER A 139 -26.47 1.25 -19.02
CA SER A 139 -25.26 1.28 -18.19
C SER A 139 -24.03 1.01 -19.00
N LYS A 140 -22.99 1.80 -18.73
CA LYS A 140 -21.65 1.55 -19.25
C LYS A 140 -20.90 0.59 -18.32
N THR A 141 -19.96 -0.13 -18.90
CA THR A 141 -19.00 -0.93 -18.15
C THR A 141 -17.81 -0.08 -17.76
N GLN A 142 -17.27 -0.37 -16.58
CA GLN A 142 -16.07 0.30 -16.11
C GLN A 142 -14.83 -0.30 -16.79
N MET A 143 -13.94 0.57 -17.35
CA MET A 143 -12.56 0.27 -17.79
C MET A 143 -12.38 -1.06 -18.54
N TRP A 144 -13.12 -1.37 -19.57
CA TRP A 144 -13.06 -2.66 -20.32
C TRP A 144 -13.53 -3.89 -19.53
N TRP A 145 -13.86 -3.76 -18.26
CA TRP A 145 -14.41 -4.85 -17.47
C TRP A 145 -15.91 -5.02 -17.70
N LYS A 146 -16.44 -6.16 -17.30
CA LYS A 146 -17.88 -6.46 -17.42
C LYS A 146 -18.63 -6.09 -16.14
N GLY A 147 -18.24 -5.03 -15.49
CA GLY A 147 -18.87 -4.47 -14.31
C GLY A 147 -19.72 -3.27 -14.67
N TYR A 148 -21.01 -3.32 -14.38
CA TYR A 148 -21.91 -2.23 -14.71
C TYR A 148 -22.01 -1.26 -13.54
N VAL A 149 -21.93 0.03 -13.83
CA VAL A 149 -21.75 1.07 -12.81
C VAL A 149 -22.89 2.09 -12.73
N SER A 150 -23.90 1.98 -13.60
CA SER A 150 -25.01 2.92 -13.64
C SER A 150 -26.19 2.42 -12.79
N VAL A 151 -26.66 3.27 -11.87
CA VAL A 151 -27.70 2.93 -10.92
C VAL A 151 -29.08 2.86 -11.60
N ASP A 152 -29.82 1.79 -11.35
CA ASP A 152 -31.27 1.76 -11.49
C ASP A 152 -31.92 1.76 -10.10
N ARG A 153 -32.56 2.89 -9.77
CA ARG A 153 -33.19 3.10 -8.45
C ARG A 153 -34.30 2.09 -8.13
N ASN A 154 -34.87 1.40 -9.14
CA ASN A 154 -35.85 0.34 -8.95
C ASN A 154 -35.22 -0.97 -8.50
N ASN A 155 -33.91 -1.12 -8.62
CA ASN A 155 -33.19 -2.36 -8.38
C ASN A 155 -32.45 -2.42 -7.02
N PHE A 156 -32.60 -1.43 -6.14
CA PHE A 156 -31.99 -1.48 -4.80
C PHE A 156 -32.41 -2.72 -3.99
N GLY A 157 -33.68 -3.14 -4.11
CA GLY A 157 -34.13 -4.40 -3.49
C GLY A 157 -33.42 -5.64 -4.03
N LYS A 158 -33.12 -5.70 -5.34
CA LYS A 158 -32.34 -6.80 -5.92
C LYS A 158 -30.90 -6.78 -5.42
N TRP A 159 -30.31 -5.59 -5.22
CA TRP A 159 -29.00 -5.45 -4.61
C TRP A 159 -29.00 -6.00 -3.18
N HIS A 160 -29.97 -5.61 -2.36
CA HIS A 160 -30.16 -6.17 -1.02
C HIS A 160 -30.21 -7.69 -1.04
N ASP A 161 -31.03 -8.27 -1.91
CA ASP A 161 -31.23 -9.73 -2.00
C ASP A 161 -29.95 -10.44 -2.44
N LEU A 162 -29.19 -9.87 -3.39
CA LEU A 162 -27.89 -10.42 -3.83
C LEU A 162 -26.90 -10.43 -2.66
N ILE A 163 -26.75 -9.29 -1.96
CA ILE A 163 -25.82 -9.19 -0.84
C ILE A 163 -26.19 -10.13 0.30
N LYS A 164 -27.48 -10.25 0.61
CA LYS A 164 -27.98 -11.19 1.61
C LYS A 164 -27.68 -12.63 1.23
N ALA A 165 -27.99 -13.02 -0.03
CA ALA A 165 -27.76 -14.36 -0.53
C ALA A 165 -26.25 -14.71 -0.55
N PHE A 166 -25.40 -13.77 -0.96
CA PHE A 166 -23.95 -13.92 -0.92
C PHE A 166 -23.44 -14.12 0.51
N THR A 167 -23.86 -13.24 1.43
CA THR A 167 -23.42 -13.31 2.83
C THR A 167 -23.84 -14.63 3.48
N GLN A 168 -25.09 -15.06 3.25
CA GLN A 168 -25.57 -16.36 3.75
C GLN A 168 -24.74 -17.52 3.17
N HIS A 169 -24.47 -17.49 1.85
CA HIS A 169 -23.69 -18.54 1.19
C HIS A 169 -22.28 -18.69 1.79
N ILE A 170 -21.54 -17.60 1.97
CA ILE A 170 -20.18 -17.66 2.53
C ILE A 170 -20.18 -18.08 4.01
N VAL A 171 -21.20 -17.69 4.78
CA VAL A 171 -21.36 -18.16 6.17
C VAL A 171 -21.66 -19.67 6.19
N ASP A 172 -22.54 -20.15 5.33
CA ASP A 172 -22.86 -21.59 5.23
C ASP A 172 -21.64 -22.42 4.77
N ARG A 173 -20.82 -21.87 3.85
CA ARG A 173 -19.65 -22.56 3.31
C ARG A 173 -18.45 -22.57 4.25
N TYR A 174 -18.10 -21.42 4.81
CA TYR A 174 -16.85 -21.24 5.58
C TYR A 174 -17.07 -21.25 7.10
N GLY A 175 -18.31 -21.15 7.53
CA GLY A 175 -18.68 -21.03 8.94
C GLY A 175 -18.58 -19.59 9.45
N ILE A 176 -19.49 -19.26 10.38
CA ILE A 176 -19.59 -17.88 10.92
C ILE A 176 -18.28 -17.42 11.58
N ASN A 177 -17.56 -18.28 12.29
CA ASN A 177 -16.32 -17.91 12.98
C ASN A 177 -15.22 -17.46 12.01
N GLU A 178 -15.15 -18.04 10.81
CA GLU A 178 -14.22 -17.60 9.77
C GLU A 178 -14.68 -16.26 9.19
N VAL A 179 -15.95 -16.14 8.80
CA VAL A 179 -16.49 -14.95 8.13
C VAL A 179 -16.53 -13.73 9.05
N LEU A 180 -16.64 -13.89 10.38
CA LEU A 180 -16.50 -12.81 11.36
C LEU A 180 -15.11 -12.14 11.34
N THR A 181 -14.12 -12.79 10.76
CA THR A 181 -12.79 -12.21 10.60
C THR A 181 -12.63 -11.40 9.31
N TRP A 182 -13.62 -11.44 8.42
CA TRP A 182 -13.61 -10.74 7.13
C TRP A 182 -14.16 -9.32 7.28
N TYR A 183 -13.91 -8.51 6.23
CA TYR A 183 -14.43 -7.16 6.10
C TYR A 183 -15.28 -7.06 4.84
N PHE A 184 -16.37 -6.30 4.90
CA PHE A 184 -17.28 -6.06 3.78
C PHE A 184 -17.30 -4.57 3.47
N GLU A 185 -16.67 -4.20 2.38
CA GLU A 185 -16.62 -2.84 1.87
C GLU A 185 -17.67 -2.65 0.78
N VAL A 186 -18.47 -1.60 0.88
CA VAL A 186 -19.54 -1.36 -0.07
C VAL A 186 -19.05 -0.50 -1.22
N TRP A 187 -18.89 -1.12 -2.40
CA TRP A 187 -18.51 -0.49 -3.66
C TRP A 187 -17.03 -0.08 -3.73
N ASN A 188 -16.68 0.63 -4.84
CA ASN A 188 -15.37 1.24 -5.11
C ASN A 188 -15.54 2.63 -5.70
N GLU A 189 -14.89 3.64 -5.10
CA GLU A 189 -14.78 5.02 -5.57
C GLU A 189 -16.09 5.61 -6.11
N PRO A 190 -17.20 5.54 -5.35
CA PRO A 190 -18.52 5.98 -5.82
C PRO A 190 -18.61 7.49 -6.08
N ASN A 191 -17.66 8.26 -5.59
CA ASN A 191 -17.54 9.69 -5.85
C ASN A 191 -16.97 10.04 -7.23
N LEU A 192 -16.42 9.06 -7.96
CA LEU A 192 -16.05 9.19 -9.36
C LEU A 192 -17.28 8.95 -10.25
N THR A 193 -18.12 9.99 -10.38
CA THR A 193 -19.44 9.91 -11.04
C THR A 193 -19.41 10.21 -12.55
N GLY A 194 -18.28 10.71 -13.06
CA GLY A 194 -18.14 11.12 -14.47
C GLY A 194 -17.86 9.99 -15.44
N THR A 195 -17.67 10.34 -16.72
CA THR A 195 -17.28 9.38 -17.78
C THR A 195 -15.98 8.68 -17.41
N GLY A 196 -16.00 7.35 -17.34
CA GLY A 196 -14.87 6.54 -16.88
C GLY A 196 -14.80 6.36 -15.37
N GLY A 197 -15.77 6.94 -14.61
CA GLY A 197 -15.87 6.74 -13.16
C GLY A 197 -16.50 5.42 -12.78
N PHE A 198 -16.46 5.10 -11.50
CA PHE A 198 -16.87 3.80 -10.96
C PHE A 198 -18.34 3.75 -10.51
N PHE A 199 -19.06 4.89 -10.54
CA PHE A 199 -20.45 4.95 -10.09
C PHE A 199 -21.22 6.04 -10.85
N HIS A 200 -22.22 5.65 -11.64
CA HIS A 200 -23.09 6.58 -12.34
C HIS A 200 -24.43 6.70 -11.60
N GLY A 201 -24.38 7.36 -10.48
CA GLY A 201 -25.47 7.71 -9.60
C GLY A 201 -25.10 8.98 -8.84
N THR A 202 -25.90 9.34 -7.86
CA THR A 202 -25.64 10.48 -6.97
C THR A 202 -25.02 10.00 -5.66
N LYS A 203 -24.52 10.93 -4.85
CA LYS A 203 -24.08 10.66 -3.48
C LYS A 203 -25.21 9.99 -2.65
N SER A 204 -26.44 10.51 -2.76
CA SER A 204 -27.61 9.91 -2.10
C SER A 204 -27.95 8.52 -2.61
N ASP A 205 -27.74 8.23 -3.90
CA ASP A 205 -27.90 6.88 -4.43
C ASP A 205 -26.89 5.91 -3.81
N TYR A 206 -25.62 6.34 -3.66
CA TYR A 206 -24.62 5.53 -2.99
C TYR A 206 -24.94 5.30 -1.51
N PHE A 207 -25.35 6.31 -0.78
CA PHE A 207 -25.74 6.17 0.63
C PHE A 207 -26.91 5.19 0.79
N ARG A 208 -27.87 5.21 -0.13
CA ARG A 208 -28.94 4.20 -0.16
C ARG A 208 -28.40 2.81 -0.49
N LEU A 209 -27.47 2.70 -1.45
CA LEU A 209 -26.80 1.42 -1.78
C LEU A 209 -26.10 0.83 -0.55
N TYR A 210 -25.38 1.68 0.21
CA TYR A 210 -24.76 1.29 1.46
C TYR A 210 -25.79 0.78 2.48
N LYS A 211 -26.89 1.50 2.67
CA LYS A 211 -27.98 1.10 3.59
C LYS A 211 -28.53 -0.29 3.24
N GLU A 212 -28.80 -0.55 1.97
CA GLU A 212 -29.28 -1.86 1.52
C GLU A 212 -28.25 -2.97 1.79
N ALA A 213 -26.96 -2.71 1.52
CA ALA A 213 -25.90 -3.70 1.76
C ALA A 213 -25.70 -3.98 3.25
N VAL A 214 -25.58 -2.92 4.09
CA VAL A 214 -25.35 -3.10 5.52
C VAL A 214 -26.52 -3.79 6.21
N THR A 215 -27.76 -3.47 5.84
CA THR A 215 -28.94 -4.13 6.41
C THR A 215 -29.02 -5.60 5.98
N ALA A 216 -28.68 -5.93 4.74
CA ALA A 216 -28.60 -7.31 4.24
C ALA A 216 -27.57 -8.14 5.03
N ILE A 217 -26.36 -7.63 5.18
CA ILE A 217 -25.27 -8.33 5.90
C ILE A 217 -25.60 -8.50 7.38
N LYS A 218 -26.00 -7.41 8.06
CA LYS A 218 -26.35 -7.45 9.48
C LYS A 218 -27.58 -8.31 9.78
N SER A 219 -28.45 -8.55 8.80
CA SER A 219 -29.56 -9.51 8.96
C SER A 219 -29.11 -10.97 9.06
N ILE A 220 -27.92 -11.30 8.61
CA ILE A 220 -27.32 -12.65 8.75
C ILE A 220 -26.63 -12.79 10.12
N ASP A 221 -25.77 -11.82 10.46
CA ASP A 221 -25.18 -11.74 11.79
C ASP A 221 -24.74 -10.29 12.05
N GLU A 222 -25.19 -9.71 13.17
CA GLU A 222 -24.91 -8.31 13.53
C GLU A 222 -23.41 -8.01 13.79
N ARG A 223 -22.61 -9.04 14.06
CA ARG A 223 -21.17 -8.93 14.33
C ARG A 223 -20.31 -8.84 13.07
N LEU A 224 -20.87 -9.11 11.88
CA LEU A 224 -20.14 -9.00 10.60
C LEU A 224 -19.72 -7.55 10.36
N LYS A 225 -18.45 -7.31 9.99
CA LYS A 225 -17.89 -5.98 9.83
C LYS A 225 -18.20 -5.38 8.47
N VAL A 226 -18.92 -4.26 8.44
CA VAL A 226 -19.30 -3.54 7.21
C VAL A 226 -18.84 -2.09 7.28
N GLY A 227 -18.30 -1.57 6.17
CA GLY A 227 -17.86 -0.18 6.07
C GLY A 227 -17.78 0.35 4.64
N GLY A 228 -17.28 1.53 4.54
CA GLY A 228 -17.12 2.35 3.35
C GLY A 228 -16.67 3.76 3.73
N PRO A 229 -16.85 4.77 2.88
CA PRO A 229 -17.46 4.75 1.56
C PRO A 229 -16.52 4.40 0.40
N ALA A 230 -15.27 4.00 0.65
CA ALA A 230 -14.26 3.66 -0.37
C ALA A 230 -14.06 4.77 -1.41
N THR A 231 -14.14 6.03 -1.00
CA THR A 231 -14.04 7.18 -1.90
C THR A 231 -12.60 7.49 -2.28
N SER A 232 -12.41 7.96 -3.51
CA SER A 232 -11.14 8.49 -3.97
C SER A 232 -10.86 9.87 -3.38
N ASN A 233 -9.59 10.22 -3.20
CA ASN A 233 -9.20 11.52 -2.68
C ASN A 233 -9.31 12.60 -3.76
N PHE A 234 -10.33 13.40 -3.67
CA PHE A 234 -10.33 14.70 -4.29
C PHE A 234 -10.62 15.80 -3.30
N ILE A 235 -10.34 17.05 -3.65
CA ILE A 235 -10.85 18.21 -2.95
C ILE A 235 -12.38 18.16 -2.98
N ALA A 236 -13.01 18.29 -1.81
CA ALA A 236 -14.46 18.25 -1.69
C ALA A 236 -15.11 19.35 -2.54
N ASP A 237 -15.81 18.95 -3.58
CA ASP A 237 -16.52 19.82 -4.52
C ASP A 237 -17.88 19.20 -4.83
N HIS A 238 -18.95 19.88 -4.38
CA HIS A 238 -20.32 19.40 -4.51
C HIS A 238 -20.76 19.11 -5.96
N ARG A 239 -20.04 19.65 -6.95
CA ARG A 239 -20.28 19.34 -8.37
C ARG A 239 -19.99 17.88 -8.73
N HIS A 240 -19.19 17.19 -7.91
CA HIS A 240 -18.92 15.77 -8.06
C HIS A 240 -19.96 14.87 -7.37
N ASP A 241 -20.89 15.44 -6.57
CA ASP A 241 -21.89 14.66 -5.84
C ASP A 241 -22.98 14.07 -6.75
N GLY A 242 -23.11 14.57 -7.98
CA GLY A 242 -24.16 14.16 -8.92
C GLY A 242 -25.58 14.59 -8.54
N GLU A 243 -25.74 15.37 -7.46
CA GLU A 243 -27.04 15.88 -6.97
C GLU A 243 -27.54 17.08 -7.75
N ILE A 244 -26.62 17.85 -8.33
CA ILE A 244 -26.93 19.09 -9.04
C ILE A 244 -26.86 18.80 -10.53
N LEU A 245 -27.98 18.95 -11.23
CA LEU A 245 -28.07 18.81 -12.68
C LEU A 245 -27.80 20.13 -13.42
N ASP A 246 -28.18 21.26 -12.80
CA ASP A 246 -27.95 22.60 -13.33
C ASP A 246 -26.75 23.25 -12.63
N HIS A 247 -25.63 23.32 -13.33
CA HIS A 247 -24.40 23.93 -12.84
C HIS A 247 -24.27 25.41 -13.22
N SER A 248 -25.29 26.04 -13.79
CA SER A 248 -25.24 27.45 -14.23
C SER A 248 -24.95 28.43 -13.09
N GLN A 249 -25.34 28.07 -11.87
CA GLN A 249 -25.08 28.83 -10.65
C GLN A 249 -23.88 28.32 -9.84
N SER A 250 -23.20 27.27 -10.27
CA SER A 250 -22.06 26.72 -9.57
C SER A 250 -20.86 27.65 -9.69
N ARG A 251 -20.24 27.94 -8.56
CA ARG A 251 -19.01 28.73 -8.50
C ARG A 251 -17.80 27.85 -8.80
N PHE A 252 -16.92 28.33 -9.66
CA PHE A 252 -15.61 27.74 -9.83
C PHE A 252 -14.63 28.27 -8.76
N TYR A 253 -13.79 27.42 -8.22
CA TYR A 253 -12.71 27.86 -7.36
C TYR A 253 -11.64 28.58 -8.18
N THR A 254 -11.11 29.69 -7.63
CA THR A 254 -9.90 30.33 -8.19
C THR A 254 -8.69 29.45 -7.90
N GLN A 255 -7.59 29.66 -8.65
CA GLN A 255 -6.35 28.93 -8.40
C GLN A 255 -5.82 29.17 -6.98
N GLU A 256 -6.01 30.37 -6.43
CA GLU A 256 -5.62 30.71 -5.06
C GLU A 256 -6.44 29.93 -4.03
N GLU A 257 -7.73 29.76 -4.25
CA GLU A 257 -8.61 28.95 -3.41
C GLU A 257 -8.24 27.47 -3.48
N ILE A 258 -7.95 26.93 -4.68
CA ILE A 258 -7.50 25.55 -4.86
C ILE A 258 -6.19 25.31 -4.11
N ASN A 259 -5.23 26.22 -4.20
CA ASN A 259 -3.94 26.10 -3.52
C ASN A 259 -4.03 26.18 -1.99
N LYS A 260 -5.10 26.79 -1.46
CA LYS A 260 -5.38 26.90 -0.02
C LYS A 260 -6.28 25.79 0.52
N GLN A 261 -6.89 24.99 -0.35
CA GLN A 261 -7.74 23.90 0.09
C GLN A 261 -6.91 22.85 0.83
N GLN A 262 -7.41 22.46 1.99
CA GLN A 262 -6.90 21.29 2.71
C GLN A 262 -7.62 20.04 2.22
N TRP A 263 -6.92 18.92 2.19
CA TRP A 263 -7.55 17.64 1.90
C TRP A 263 -8.62 17.33 2.95
N LYS A 264 -9.79 16.96 2.45
CA LYS A 264 -10.88 16.40 3.24
C LYS A 264 -11.39 15.18 2.49
N GLY A 265 -11.44 14.03 3.15
CA GLY A 265 -11.96 12.82 2.54
C GLY A 265 -13.36 13.07 1.96
N VAL A 266 -13.47 12.88 0.65
CA VAL A 266 -14.73 13.17 -0.06
C VAL A 266 -15.84 12.31 0.49
N TRP A 267 -16.97 12.94 0.82
CA TRP A 267 -18.17 12.33 1.40
C TRP A 267 -18.01 11.71 2.81
N ILE A 268 -16.85 11.76 3.44
CA ILE A 268 -16.65 11.11 4.76
C ILE A 268 -17.57 11.73 5.82
N GLU A 269 -17.58 13.05 5.95
CA GLU A 269 -18.46 13.77 6.92
C GLU A 269 -19.94 13.49 6.62
N ASP A 270 -20.35 13.59 5.36
CA ASP A 270 -21.73 13.35 4.92
C ASP A 270 -22.15 11.89 5.13
N PHE A 271 -21.23 10.94 4.88
CA PHE A 271 -21.47 9.52 5.08
C PHE A 271 -21.70 9.20 6.57
N LEU A 272 -20.83 9.69 7.44
CA LEU A 272 -20.98 9.50 8.89
C LEU A 272 -22.29 10.10 9.39
N HIS A 273 -22.64 11.32 8.95
CA HIS A 273 -23.90 11.98 9.30
C HIS A 273 -25.13 11.20 8.78
N TYR A 274 -25.07 10.71 7.53
CA TYR A 274 -26.13 9.87 6.97
C TYR A 274 -26.33 8.59 7.79
N CYS A 275 -25.25 7.89 8.11
CA CYS A 275 -25.31 6.66 8.89
C CYS A 275 -25.85 6.90 10.30
N GLU A 276 -25.46 8.00 10.94
CA GLU A 276 -26.01 8.40 12.23
C GLU A 276 -27.53 8.66 12.15
N LYS A 277 -27.96 9.46 11.17
CA LYS A 277 -29.39 9.80 10.96
C LYS A 277 -30.25 8.56 10.71
N GLU A 278 -29.76 7.64 9.91
CA GLU A 278 -30.46 6.41 9.55
C GLU A 278 -30.25 5.26 10.57
N ASN A 279 -29.49 5.53 11.64
CA ASN A 279 -29.09 4.56 12.67
C ASN A 279 -28.44 3.28 12.08
N LEU A 280 -27.54 3.47 11.11
CA LEU A 280 -26.79 2.38 10.47
C LEU A 280 -25.45 2.16 11.20
N PRO A 281 -24.96 0.94 11.32
CA PRO A 281 -23.63 0.67 11.83
C PRO A 281 -22.54 1.07 10.82
N VAL A 282 -21.39 1.51 11.34
CA VAL A 282 -20.15 1.74 10.60
C VAL A 282 -19.03 1.07 11.39
N ASP A 283 -18.61 -0.12 10.98
CA ASP A 283 -17.56 -0.86 11.67
C ASP A 283 -16.17 -0.35 11.27
N PHE A 284 -16.04 0.21 10.08
CA PHE A 284 -14.82 0.85 9.59
C PHE A 284 -15.10 1.93 8.54
N ILE A 285 -14.18 2.87 8.43
CA ILE A 285 -14.08 3.80 7.29
C ILE A 285 -13.01 3.31 6.34
N SER A 286 -13.32 3.36 5.04
CA SER A 286 -12.36 3.14 3.97
C SER A 286 -12.33 4.32 2.99
N THR A 287 -11.14 4.60 2.46
CA THR A 287 -10.90 5.63 1.44
C THR A 287 -9.57 5.37 0.74
N HIS A 288 -9.34 6.02 -0.41
CA HIS A 288 -8.19 5.83 -1.28
C HIS A 288 -7.36 7.13 -1.39
N PRO A 289 -6.54 7.46 -0.39
CA PRO A 289 -5.75 8.69 -0.41
C PRO A 289 -4.45 8.48 -1.21
N TYR A 290 -4.54 8.53 -2.51
CA TYR A 290 -3.35 8.69 -3.33
C TYR A 290 -2.71 10.06 -3.04
N PRO A 291 -1.39 10.22 -3.17
CA PRO A 291 -0.71 11.48 -2.87
C PRO A 291 -0.95 12.52 -3.99
N THR A 292 -2.20 12.74 -4.32
CA THR A 292 -2.67 13.67 -5.34
C THR A 292 -3.90 14.40 -4.81
N ASP A 293 -3.97 15.72 -5.07
CA ASP A 293 -5.19 16.49 -4.93
C ASP A 293 -5.88 16.60 -6.29
N TYR A 294 -7.20 16.68 -6.28
CA TYR A 294 -7.99 16.79 -7.48
C TYR A 294 -9.14 17.79 -7.28
N ALA A 295 -9.21 18.80 -8.12
CA ALA A 295 -10.28 19.79 -8.13
C ALA A 295 -10.72 20.12 -9.54
N LEU A 296 -11.82 20.84 -9.70
CA LEU A 296 -12.18 21.39 -10.99
C LEU A 296 -11.35 22.65 -11.27
N ASP A 297 -10.72 22.66 -12.43
CA ASP A 297 -10.00 23.82 -12.94
C ASP A 297 -10.94 25.02 -13.05
N PRO A 298 -10.57 26.21 -12.52
CA PRO A 298 -11.46 27.36 -12.47
C PRO A 298 -11.79 27.96 -13.85
N GLU A 299 -10.91 27.77 -14.84
CA GLU A 299 -11.10 28.35 -16.19
C GLU A 299 -11.88 27.41 -17.10
N THR A 300 -11.56 26.12 -17.05
CA THR A 300 -12.10 25.13 -17.98
C THR A 300 -13.22 24.28 -17.41
N GLY A 301 -13.40 24.26 -16.09
CA GLY A 301 -14.32 23.37 -15.39
C GLY A 301 -13.94 21.88 -15.49
N ARG A 302 -12.73 21.56 -15.96
CA ARG A 302 -12.24 20.19 -16.07
C ARG A 302 -11.47 19.80 -14.81
N GLY A 303 -11.39 18.49 -14.58
CA GLY A 303 -10.59 17.97 -13.48
C GLY A 303 -9.11 18.31 -13.62
N LYS A 304 -8.49 18.75 -12.51
CA LYS A 304 -7.07 19.08 -12.40
C LYS A 304 -6.49 18.40 -11.18
N GLY A 305 -5.50 17.56 -11.39
CA GLY A 305 -4.74 16.90 -10.33
C GLY A 305 -3.44 17.64 -10.03
N ALA A 306 -2.99 17.56 -8.79
CA ALA A 306 -1.68 18.02 -8.33
C ALA A 306 -1.05 16.98 -7.42
N ILE A 307 0.28 16.84 -7.47
CA ILE A 307 1.01 15.92 -6.60
C ILE A 307 1.24 16.62 -5.26
N ARG A 308 0.96 15.91 -4.18
CA ARG A 308 1.10 16.37 -2.80
C ARG A 308 2.48 16.06 -2.23
N TYR A 309 2.79 16.60 -1.07
CA TYR A 309 4.05 16.34 -0.38
C TYR A 309 4.08 14.98 0.35
N VAL A 310 5.27 14.54 0.76
CA VAL A 310 5.53 13.17 1.23
C VAL A 310 4.74 12.75 2.47
N HIS A 311 4.38 13.70 3.35
CA HIS A 311 3.62 13.40 4.58
C HIS A 311 2.09 13.53 4.43
N SER A 312 1.59 13.83 3.23
CA SER A 312 0.16 14.07 3.00
C SER A 312 -0.72 12.91 3.47
N LEU A 313 -0.28 11.67 3.28
CA LEU A 313 -1.03 10.49 3.71
C LEU A 313 -1.19 10.42 5.25
N LYS A 314 -0.15 10.81 5.98
CA LYS A 314 -0.21 10.88 7.45
C LYS A 314 -1.23 11.91 7.91
N ASP A 315 -1.23 13.09 7.28
CA ASP A 315 -2.18 14.16 7.62
C ASP A 315 -3.62 13.73 7.30
N ASP A 316 -3.82 13.03 6.18
CA ASP A 316 -5.13 12.49 5.79
C ASP A 316 -5.66 11.49 6.84
N ILE A 317 -4.83 10.59 7.33
CA ILE A 317 -5.22 9.62 8.36
C ILE A 317 -5.52 10.32 9.68
N GLN A 318 -4.73 11.33 10.06
CA GLN A 318 -4.98 12.12 11.27
C GLN A 318 -6.31 12.85 11.17
N TRP A 319 -6.64 13.42 10.01
CA TRP A 319 -7.94 14.04 9.76
C TRP A 319 -9.08 13.01 9.89
N LEU A 320 -8.95 11.81 9.30
CA LEU A 320 -9.94 10.74 9.42
C LEU A 320 -10.17 10.33 10.90
N ARG A 321 -9.10 10.20 11.69
CA ARG A 321 -9.21 9.91 13.13
C ARG A 321 -9.99 10.99 13.86
N GLN A 322 -9.78 12.27 13.53
CA GLN A 322 -10.53 13.36 14.11
C GLN A 322 -12.01 13.29 13.74
N GLN A 323 -12.34 13.01 12.45
CA GLN A 323 -13.73 12.85 12.02
C GLN A 323 -14.46 11.73 12.78
N LEU A 324 -13.81 10.60 12.98
CA LEU A 324 -14.36 9.50 13.76
C LEU A 324 -14.55 9.89 15.23
N ALA A 325 -13.57 10.54 15.85
CA ALA A 325 -13.64 10.98 17.24
C ALA A 325 -14.81 11.96 17.48
N ASP A 326 -15.13 12.80 16.50
CA ASP A 326 -16.20 13.79 16.55
C ASP A 326 -17.58 13.21 16.14
N SER A 327 -17.64 11.94 15.72
CA SER A 327 -18.83 11.25 15.25
C SER A 327 -19.41 10.27 16.28
N LYS A 328 -20.50 9.60 15.91
CA LYS A 328 -21.09 8.49 16.69
C LYS A 328 -20.23 7.21 16.63
N TYR A 329 -19.17 7.17 15.82
CA TYR A 329 -18.37 5.96 15.51
C TYR A 329 -16.90 6.10 15.89
N PRO A 330 -16.53 6.54 17.11
CA PRO A 330 -15.13 6.81 17.49
C PRO A 330 -14.25 5.56 17.46
N GLU A 331 -14.84 4.37 17.61
CA GLU A 331 -14.13 3.09 17.63
C GLU A 331 -14.02 2.42 16.24
N ALA A 332 -14.59 3.03 15.19
CA ALA A 332 -14.50 2.46 13.84
C ALA A 332 -13.06 2.37 13.37
N GLU A 333 -12.74 1.25 12.72
CA GLU A 333 -11.41 1.04 12.13
C GLU A 333 -11.19 1.98 10.93
N ILE A 334 -9.92 2.32 10.63
CA ILE A 334 -9.53 3.06 9.43
C ILE A 334 -8.74 2.15 8.52
N HIS A 335 -9.26 1.91 7.33
CA HIS A 335 -8.60 1.15 6.28
C HIS A 335 -8.39 2.01 5.03
N LEU A 336 -7.13 2.27 4.67
CA LEU A 336 -6.83 2.83 3.35
C LEU A 336 -6.77 1.64 2.39
N THR A 337 -7.88 1.39 1.71
CA THR A 337 -8.08 0.17 0.92
C THR A 337 -7.42 0.20 -0.44
N GLU A 338 -6.96 1.38 -0.86
CA GLU A 338 -6.01 1.59 -1.95
C GLU A 338 -5.05 2.74 -1.64
N TRP A 339 -3.77 2.56 -1.95
CA TRP A 339 -2.76 3.61 -2.02
C TRP A 339 -1.54 3.12 -2.79
N SER A 340 -0.81 4.04 -3.39
CA SER A 340 0.52 3.86 -3.97
C SER A 340 1.16 5.23 -4.20
N THR A 341 2.15 5.34 -5.07
CA THR A 341 2.72 6.64 -5.48
C THR A 341 1.78 7.45 -6.37
N GLY A 342 0.79 6.83 -7.01
CA GLY A 342 -0.20 7.50 -7.86
C GLY A 342 -1.24 6.55 -8.44
N PRO A 343 -2.40 7.08 -8.86
CA PRO A 343 -3.54 6.29 -9.34
C PRO A 343 -3.48 5.92 -10.83
N ASN A 344 -2.33 6.02 -11.48
CA ASN A 344 -2.21 5.75 -12.92
C ASN A 344 -1.52 4.41 -13.18
N SER A 345 -2.25 3.44 -13.73
CA SER A 345 -1.77 2.10 -14.09
C SER A 345 -0.76 2.06 -15.26
N ARG A 346 -0.32 3.24 -15.73
CA ARG A 346 0.71 3.38 -16.77
C ARG A 346 1.79 4.39 -16.36
N ASP A 347 2.01 4.54 -15.06
CA ASP A 347 3.12 5.33 -14.52
C ASP A 347 4.33 4.42 -14.28
N ARG A 348 5.35 4.54 -15.13
CA ARG A 348 6.60 3.75 -15.02
C ARG A 348 7.33 3.96 -13.69
N MET A 349 6.93 4.93 -12.90
CA MET A 349 7.41 5.08 -11.52
C MET A 349 7.17 3.81 -10.70
N HIS A 350 6.09 3.06 -10.95
CA HIS A 350 5.81 1.81 -10.25
C HIS A 350 6.84 0.70 -10.51
N ASP A 351 7.62 0.80 -11.59
CA ASP A 351 8.60 -0.22 -11.99
C ASP A 351 10.01 0.02 -11.43
N ILE A 352 10.28 1.22 -10.89
CA ILE A 352 11.63 1.69 -10.54
C ILE A 352 11.84 1.84 -9.03
N LEU A 353 13.06 2.23 -8.62
CA LEU A 353 13.51 2.23 -7.23
C LEU A 353 12.77 3.22 -6.29
N PRO A 354 12.45 4.47 -6.65
CA PRO A 354 11.93 5.49 -5.72
C PRO A 354 10.71 5.08 -4.88
N PRO A 355 9.73 4.34 -5.41
CA PRO A 355 8.61 3.86 -4.60
C PRO A 355 8.99 3.06 -3.37
N ALA A 356 10.14 2.35 -3.38
CA ALA A 356 10.56 1.55 -2.22
C ALA A 356 10.83 2.43 -0.99
N ALA A 357 11.59 3.51 -1.15
CA ALA A 357 11.86 4.46 -0.06
C ALA A 357 10.58 5.20 0.38
N TYR A 358 9.68 5.55 -0.56
CA TYR A 358 8.39 6.15 -0.26
C TYR A 358 7.50 5.22 0.57
N ILE A 359 7.38 3.94 0.17
CA ILE A 359 6.61 2.92 0.89
C ILE A 359 7.12 2.75 2.31
N ILE A 360 8.43 2.60 2.49
CA ILE A 360 9.04 2.44 3.82
C ILE A 360 8.76 3.68 4.67
N LYS A 361 9.08 4.87 4.17
CA LYS A 361 8.87 6.13 4.89
C LYS A 361 7.42 6.29 5.33
N THR A 362 6.48 6.18 4.39
CA THR A 362 5.05 6.36 4.65
C THR A 362 4.53 5.38 5.69
N ASN A 363 4.89 4.08 5.57
CA ASN A 363 4.45 3.09 6.54
C ASN A 363 5.05 3.31 7.93
N LEU A 364 6.28 3.76 8.04
CA LEU A 364 6.89 4.07 9.35
C LEU A 364 6.31 5.34 9.97
N ASP A 365 6.03 6.37 9.17
CA ASP A 365 5.44 7.64 9.62
C ASP A 365 3.99 7.49 10.13
N CYS A 366 3.26 6.48 9.65
CA CYS A 366 1.85 6.25 9.98
C CYS A 366 1.61 5.13 11.02
N ILE A 367 2.65 4.62 11.68
CA ILE A 367 2.49 3.60 12.75
C ILE A 367 1.51 4.11 13.82
N GLY A 368 0.50 3.29 14.13
CA GLY A 368 -0.51 3.58 15.15
C GLY A 368 -1.65 4.51 14.71
N LEU A 369 -1.65 5.00 13.46
CA LEU A 369 -2.68 5.91 12.96
C LEU A 369 -3.82 5.19 12.22
N ALA A 370 -3.52 4.14 11.45
CA ALA A 370 -4.50 3.37 10.69
C ALA A 370 -4.49 1.89 11.08
N ASN A 371 -5.58 1.19 10.75
CA ASN A 371 -5.71 -0.25 10.94
C ASN A 371 -5.13 -1.03 9.75
N SER A 372 -5.14 -0.44 8.55
CA SER A 372 -4.40 -0.93 7.39
C SER A 372 -4.09 0.15 6.36
N LEU A 373 -2.98 -0.05 5.64
CA LEU A 373 -2.62 0.62 4.39
C LEU A 373 -2.44 -0.47 3.33
N MET A 374 -3.44 -0.64 2.44
CA MET A 374 -3.43 -1.70 1.41
C MET A 374 -2.84 -1.16 0.11
N TYR A 375 -1.61 -1.55 -0.18
CA TYR A 375 -0.94 -1.14 -1.42
C TYR A 375 -1.69 -1.62 -2.66
N TRP A 376 -1.90 -0.75 -3.61
CA TRP A 376 -2.52 -1.01 -4.89
C TRP A 376 -1.47 -1.16 -5.98
N THR A 377 -1.11 -2.38 -6.43
CA THR A 377 -1.56 -3.76 -6.17
C THR A 377 -0.38 -4.71 -5.94
N PHE A 378 -0.64 -6.00 -5.62
CA PHE A 378 0.46 -6.96 -5.49
C PHE A 378 0.97 -7.52 -6.83
N THR A 379 0.18 -7.45 -7.91
CA THR A 379 0.47 -8.10 -9.19
C THR A 379 0.02 -7.28 -10.39
N ASP A 380 0.79 -7.35 -11.48
CA ASP A 380 0.41 -6.83 -12.80
C ASP A 380 -0.44 -7.82 -13.62
N VAL A 381 -0.88 -8.94 -13.04
CA VAL A 381 -2.01 -9.71 -13.58
C VAL A 381 -3.26 -8.88 -13.31
N PHE A 382 -3.41 -7.81 -14.09
CA PHE A 382 -4.38 -6.75 -13.90
C PHE A 382 -4.67 -6.03 -15.23
N GLU A 383 -5.94 -5.98 -15.63
CA GLU A 383 -6.36 -5.57 -16.96
C GLU A 383 -7.05 -4.20 -17.00
N GLU A 384 -6.73 -3.28 -16.08
CA GLU A 384 -7.41 -1.98 -16.01
C GLU A 384 -7.37 -1.18 -17.33
N LYS A 385 -6.22 -1.15 -18.00
CA LYS A 385 -6.05 -0.52 -19.33
C LYS A 385 -5.54 -1.54 -20.35
N GLY A 386 -6.10 -2.74 -20.35
CA GLY A 386 -5.57 -3.87 -21.10
C GLY A 386 -4.35 -4.50 -20.40
N GLY A 387 -3.75 -5.51 -21.03
CA GLY A 387 -2.68 -6.34 -20.45
C GLY A 387 -1.29 -5.69 -20.37
N GLY A 388 -1.13 -4.44 -20.79
CA GLY A 388 0.18 -3.81 -20.95
C GLY A 388 0.89 -4.24 -22.24
N GLU A 389 1.67 -3.34 -22.82
CA GLU A 389 2.35 -3.57 -24.12
C GLU A 389 3.77 -4.10 -23.95
N GLU A 390 4.39 -3.86 -22.78
CA GLU A 390 5.75 -4.24 -22.44
C GLU A 390 5.78 -4.95 -21.10
N ILE A 391 6.89 -5.66 -20.80
CA ILE A 391 7.04 -6.37 -19.52
C ILE A 391 7.11 -5.41 -18.31
N PHE A 392 7.54 -4.17 -18.51
CA PHE A 392 7.49 -3.07 -17.56
C PHE A 392 6.73 -1.90 -18.20
N HIS A 393 5.46 -1.82 -17.90
CA HIS A 393 4.54 -0.84 -18.52
C HIS A 393 3.97 0.16 -17.52
N GLY A 394 4.55 0.22 -16.30
CA GLY A 394 4.06 1.09 -15.22
C GLY A 394 2.82 0.56 -14.54
N GLY A 395 2.59 -0.75 -14.57
CA GLY A 395 1.53 -1.41 -13.81
C GLY A 395 1.73 -1.26 -12.31
N PHE A 396 0.66 -1.23 -11.54
CA PHE A 396 0.68 -1.05 -10.09
C PHE A 396 1.35 -2.18 -9.31
N GLY A 397 1.45 -3.36 -9.92
CA GLY A 397 1.86 -4.59 -9.22
C GLY A 397 3.26 -4.50 -8.61
N MET A 398 3.42 -5.05 -7.42
CA MET A 398 4.74 -5.34 -6.83
C MET A 398 5.48 -6.41 -7.63
N ILE A 399 4.76 -7.22 -8.36
CA ILE A 399 5.26 -8.30 -9.22
C ILE A 399 4.69 -8.08 -10.62
N ASN A 400 5.55 -8.04 -11.64
CA ASN A 400 5.09 -7.88 -13.00
C ASN A 400 4.42 -9.16 -13.53
N PHE A 401 3.83 -9.10 -14.73
CA PHE A 401 3.11 -10.23 -15.32
C PHE A 401 3.98 -11.51 -15.47
N GLN A 402 5.29 -11.36 -15.67
CA GLN A 402 6.27 -12.47 -15.81
C GLN A 402 6.78 -13.02 -14.48
N GLY A 403 6.27 -12.53 -13.33
CA GLY A 403 6.69 -12.95 -12.02
C GLY A 403 7.99 -12.29 -11.53
N LEU A 404 8.38 -11.16 -12.12
CA LEU A 404 9.56 -10.40 -11.70
C LEU A 404 9.17 -9.46 -10.55
N VAL A 405 9.83 -9.60 -9.41
CA VAL A 405 9.58 -8.72 -8.26
C VAL A 405 10.21 -7.34 -8.50
N LYS A 406 9.47 -6.28 -8.16
CA LYS A 406 9.89 -4.89 -8.31
C LYS A 406 10.43 -4.34 -6.96
N PRO A 407 11.05 -3.15 -6.93
CA PRO A 407 11.52 -2.54 -5.68
C PRO A 407 10.43 -2.37 -4.61
N SER A 408 9.19 -2.12 -4.98
CA SER A 408 8.03 -2.06 -4.07
C SER A 408 7.80 -3.37 -3.31
N PHE A 409 8.02 -4.53 -3.94
CA PHE A 409 7.98 -5.83 -3.28
C PHE A 409 9.05 -5.93 -2.18
N HIS A 410 10.28 -5.51 -2.48
CA HIS A 410 11.37 -5.53 -1.51
C HIS A 410 11.09 -4.60 -0.32
N ALA A 411 10.49 -3.44 -0.53
CA ALA A 411 10.08 -2.56 0.55
C ALA A 411 9.15 -3.27 1.56
N TYR A 412 8.09 -3.93 1.07
CA TYR A 412 7.18 -4.69 1.94
C TYR A 412 7.84 -5.93 2.55
N ARG A 413 8.72 -6.59 1.81
CA ARG A 413 9.50 -7.72 2.33
C ARG A 413 10.42 -7.29 3.47
N MET A 414 11.08 -6.13 3.35
CA MET A 414 11.92 -5.56 4.41
C MET A 414 11.08 -5.14 5.61
N LEU A 415 9.95 -4.44 5.41
CA LEU A 415 9.02 -4.08 6.47
C LEU A 415 8.52 -5.31 7.25
N ASN A 416 8.28 -6.43 6.56
CA ASN A 416 7.84 -7.68 7.19
C ASN A 416 8.90 -8.35 8.07
N GLN A 417 10.18 -7.96 7.95
CA GLN A 417 11.28 -8.44 8.79
C GLN A 417 11.47 -7.64 10.08
N LEU A 418 10.75 -6.54 10.26
CA LEU A 418 10.78 -5.79 11.50
C LEU A 418 10.20 -6.59 12.66
N GLY A 419 10.59 -6.25 13.88
CA GLY A 419 9.94 -6.74 15.10
C GLY A 419 8.57 -6.06 15.31
N ASP A 420 7.99 -6.29 16.46
CA ASP A 420 6.67 -5.77 16.88
C ASP A 420 6.76 -4.79 18.08
N GLU A 421 7.98 -4.47 18.50
CA GLU A 421 8.29 -3.51 19.54
C GLU A 421 9.25 -2.44 19.02
N LYS A 422 8.79 -1.17 18.95
CA LYS A 422 9.59 -0.04 18.51
C LYS A 422 10.60 0.36 19.59
N ILE A 423 11.87 0.48 19.20
CA ILE A 423 12.96 0.99 20.03
C ILE A 423 13.25 2.45 19.66
N TYR A 424 13.36 2.72 18.36
CA TYR A 424 13.79 4.03 17.85
C TYR A 424 13.14 4.32 16.50
N TYR A 425 12.76 5.58 16.28
CA TYR A 425 12.42 6.10 14.96
C TYR A 425 12.81 7.56 14.83
N LYS A 426 13.69 7.83 13.92
CA LYS A 426 14.00 9.17 13.39
C LYS A 426 14.57 8.96 12.00
N ASP A 427 13.98 9.60 10.98
CA ASP A 427 14.49 9.56 9.60
C ASP A 427 16.01 9.81 9.59
N PRO A 428 16.82 8.94 9.00
CA PRO A 428 16.46 7.83 8.09
C PRO A 428 16.41 6.43 8.74
N LEU A 429 16.28 6.26 10.05
CA LEU A 429 16.47 4.99 10.74
C LEU A 429 15.29 4.62 11.65
N PHE A 430 14.80 3.38 11.48
CA PHE A 430 13.84 2.74 12.39
C PHE A 430 14.46 1.48 12.98
N ILE A 431 14.32 1.26 14.30
CA ILE A 431 14.83 0.07 15.00
C ILE A 431 13.68 -0.56 15.79
N SER A 432 13.57 -1.86 15.70
CA SER A 432 12.58 -2.66 16.42
C SER A 432 13.19 -3.92 17.03
N ARG A 433 12.46 -4.52 17.98
CA ARG A 433 12.72 -5.82 18.57
C ARG A 433 11.52 -6.74 18.35
N SER A 434 11.78 -8.01 18.12
CA SER A 434 10.74 -9.04 18.17
C SER A 434 10.42 -9.41 19.62
N SER A 435 9.19 -9.20 20.06
CA SER A 435 8.73 -9.63 21.41
C SER A 435 8.84 -11.14 21.60
N LYS A 436 8.76 -11.91 20.49
CA LYS A 436 8.81 -13.37 20.49
C LYS A 436 10.23 -13.93 20.61
N THR A 437 11.21 -13.33 19.94
CA THR A 437 12.57 -13.87 19.83
C THR A 437 13.61 -13.02 20.58
N GLY A 438 13.29 -11.78 20.91
CA GLY A 438 14.22 -10.80 21.45
C GLY A 438 15.18 -10.21 20.41
N LYS A 439 15.20 -10.73 19.16
CA LYS A 439 16.12 -10.29 18.12
C LYS A 439 15.77 -8.91 17.61
N LEU A 440 16.81 -8.18 17.22
CA LEU A 440 16.72 -6.84 16.68
C LEU A 440 16.62 -6.84 15.16
N SER A 441 15.89 -5.86 14.64
CA SER A 441 15.86 -5.52 13.23
C SER A 441 15.72 -4.02 13.04
N ALA A 442 16.35 -3.49 12.01
CA ALA A 442 16.26 -2.08 11.68
C ALA A 442 16.14 -1.88 10.17
N ILE A 443 15.51 -0.78 9.78
CA ILE A 443 15.50 -0.29 8.40
C ILE A 443 16.08 1.11 8.38
N ALA A 444 17.07 1.32 7.51
CA ALA A 444 17.52 2.64 7.13
C ALA A 444 17.17 2.90 5.66
N PHE A 445 16.81 4.14 5.32
CA PHE A 445 16.37 4.50 3.98
C PHE A 445 16.74 5.94 3.62
N ASN A 446 16.85 6.21 2.34
CA ASN A 446 17.03 7.57 1.86
C ASN A 446 15.86 8.01 0.98
N TYR A 447 14.92 8.73 1.58
CA TYR A 447 14.00 9.59 0.84
C TYR A 447 14.68 10.95 0.73
N PRO A 448 15.13 11.38 -0.48
CA PRO A 448 15.96 12.57 -0.59
C PRO A 448 15.22 13.84 -0.20
N LYS A 449 15.92 14.75 0.49
CA LYS A 449 15.37 16.00 1.01
C LYS A 449 14.79 16.89 -0.10
N GLU A 450 15.41 16.85 -1.28
CA GLU A 450 14.99 17.63 -2.46
C GLU A 450 13.57 17.27 -2.92
N TYR A 451 13.08 16.11 -2.53
CA TYR A 451 11.76 15.58 -2.91
C TYR A 451 10.74 15.57 -1.78
N GLU A 452 11.03 16.13 -0.60
CA GLU A 452 10.09 16.15 0.54
C GLU A 452 8.76 16.87 0.23
N GLN A 453 8.78 17.82 -0.72
CA GLN A 453 7.59 18.56 -1.13
C GLN A 453 6.80 17.88 -2.26
N THR A 454 7.15 16.65 -2.62
CA THR A 454 6.49 15.87 -3.68
C THR A 454 6.61 14.38 -3.40
N VAL A 455 5.94 13.54 -4.19
CA VAL A 455 6.10 12.09 -4.17
C VAL A 455 6.56 11.58 -5.53
N PRO A 456 7.16 10.37 -5.60
CA PRO A 456 7.61 9.78 -6.85
C PRO A 456 6.51 9.70 -7.91
N SER A 457 6.70 10.43 -9.01
CA SER A 457 5.82 10.43 -10.19
C SER A 457 6.64 10.73 -11.43
N MET A 458 6.34 10.11 -12.56
CA MET A 458 7.02 10.39 -13.83
C MET A 458 6.91 11.85 -14.27
N GLN A 459 5.90 12.57 -13.81
CA GLN A 459 5.77 14.01 -14.09
C GLN A 459 6.89 14.85 -13.46
N ASN A 460 7.48 14.37 -12.34
CA ASN A 460 8.44 15.15 -11.53
C ASN A 460 9.85 14.55 -11.54
N PHE A 461 10.10 13.42 -12.20
CA PHE A 461 11.26 12.57 -11.95
C PHE A 461 12.12 12.30 -13.19
N THR A 462 12.47 13.33 -13.94
CA THR A 462 13.39 13.16 -15.09
C THR A 462 14.82 12.79 -14.66
N ASN A 463 15.26 13.19 -13.45
CA ASN A 463 16.63 12.95 -12.95
C ASN A 463 16.64 12.55 -11.47
N TYR A 464 15.75 11.66 -11.05
CA TYR A 464 15.55 11.31 -9.64
C TYR A 464 16.79 10.74 -8.92
N MET A 465 17.74 10.16 -9.65
CA MET A 465 18.99 9.67 -9.07
C MET A 465 20.02 10.78 -8.79
N ASN A 466 19.83 12.00 -9.30
CA ASN A 466 20.70 13.14 -9.04
C ASN A 466 20.30 13.89 -7.74
N ALA A 467 19.99 13.13 -6.70
CA ALA A 467 19.62 13.63 -5.39
C ALA A 467 20.74 13.37 -4.37
N SER A 468 20.61 13.95 -3.18
CA SER A 468 21.63 13.81 -2.14
C SER A 468 21.60 12.45 -1.46
N SER A 469 22.78 11.85 -1.24
CA SER A 469 22.96 10.72 -0.33
C SER A 469 22.78 11.16 1.13
N LYS A 470 22.35 10.24 2.00
CA LYS A 470 22.33 10.43 3.46
C LYS A 470 23.45 9.59 4.08
N THR A 471 24.09 10.10 5.11
CA THR A 471 25.07 9.30 5.87
C THR A 471 24.39 8.71 7.10
N LEU A 472 24.43 7.37 7.23
CA LEU A 472 24.12 6.66 8.45
C LEU A 472 25.42 6.52 9.25
N ASP A 473 25.53 7.23 10.37
CA ASP A 473 26.69 7.19 11.28
C ASP A 473 26.16 6.94 12.70
N ILE A 474 26.05 5.65 13.08
CA ILE A 474 25.42 5.20 14.33
C ILE A 474 26.26 4.17 15.06
N VAL A 475 26.11 4.15 16.39
CA VAL A 475 26.58 3.10 17.28
C VAL A 475 25.37 2.54 18.04
N LEU A 476 25.05 1.26 17.82
CA LEU A 476 24.07 0.55 18.63
C LEU A 476 24.79 -0.04 19.85
N GLU A 477 24.34 0.30 21.05
CA GLU A 477 24.89 -0.20 22.33
C GLU A 477 23.91 -1.13 23.05
N GLY A 478 24.45 -2.01 23.90
CA GLY A 478 23.64 -2.93 24.70
C GLY A 478 23.26 -4.20 23.97
N LEU A 479 24.03 -4.55 22.94
CA LEU A 479 23.92 -5.78 22.18
C LEU A 479 24.68 -6.93 22.85
N ASN A 480 24.34 -8.17 22.48
CA ASN A 480 25.12 -9.33 22.91
C ASN A 480 26.48 -9.33 22.20
N PRO A 481 27.61 -9.39 22.94
CA PRO A 481 28.92 -9.49 22.35
C PRO A 481 29.00 -10.68 21.36
N ASN A 482 29.66 -10.46 20.23
CA ASN A 482 29.80 -11.45 19.16
C ASN A 482 28.49 -11.83 18.40
N ALA A 483 27.34 -11.24 18.68
CA ALA A 483 26.15 -11.37 17.85
C ALA A 483 26.47 -10.93 16.40
N CYS A 484 25.81 -11.58 15.45
CA CYS A 484 25.99 -11.27 14.03
C CYS A 484 24.72 -10.60 13.47
N PHE A 485 24.94 -9.61 12.62
CA PHE A 485 23.87 -8.94 11.88
C PHE A 485 24.07 -9.11 10.37
N GLU A 486 23.00 -9.46 9.68
CA GLU A 486 22.94 -9.35 8.22
C GLU A 486 22.51 -7.94 7.84
N ILE A 487 23.25 -7.34 6.95
CA ILE A 487 22.89 -6.06 6.30
C ILE A 487 22.55 -6.38 4.86
N GLU A 488 21.32 -6.07 4.47
CA GLU A 488 20.83 -6.28 3.11
C GLU A 488 20.51 -4.92 2.47
N VAL A 489 21.02 -4.68 1.26
CA VAL A 489 20.88 -3.40 0.55
C VAL A 489 20.07 -3.58 -0.72
N LEU A 490 19.04 -2.75 -0.86
CA LEU A 490 18.29 -2.49 -2.08
C LEU A 490 18.70 -1.12 -2.60
N ASP A 491 19.26 -1.06 -3.80
CA ASP A 491 19.73 0.17 -4.41
C ASP A 491 19.55 0.17 -5.94
N LYS A 492 20.12 1.15 -6.63
CA LYS A 492 20.05 1.24 -8.09
C LYS A 492 20.54 0.00 -8.83
N MET A 493 21.57 -0.65 -8.31
CA MET A 493 22.24 -1.79 -8.97
C MET A 493 21.76 -3.14 -8.46
N HIS A 494 21.15 -3.20 -7.29
CA HIS A 494 20.85 -4.43 -6.57
C HIS A 494 19.37 -4.51 -6.18
N GLY A 495 18.68 -5.57 -6.59
CA GLY A 495 17.24 -5.78 -6.36
C GLY A 495 16.33 -4.88 -7.21
N ASN A 496 16.90 -4.09 -8.10
CA ASN A 496 16.21 -3.18 -9.03
C ASN A 496 16.18 -3.77 -10.44
N VAL A 497 15.20 -4.60 -10.70
CA VAL A 497 15.10 -5.37 -11.94
C VAL A 497 14.92 -4.50 -13.19
N TYR A 498 14.30 -3.32 -13.05
CA TYR A 498 14.08 -2.43 -14.19
C TYR A 498 15.39 -1.90 -14.77
N ASP A 499 16.35 -1.48 -13.94
CA ASP A 499 17.67 -1.07 -14.43
C ASP A 499 18.44 -2.23 -15.09
N ALA A 500 18.29 -3.45 -14.58
CA ALA A 500 18.84 -4.64 -15.24
C ALA A 500 18.23 -4.87 -16.62
N TYR A 501 16.90 -4.67 -16.76
CA TYR A 501 16.20 -4.75 -18.03
C TYR A 501 16.67 -3.67 -19.02
N LEU A 502 16.85 -2.43 -18.58
CA LEU A 502 17.40 -1.36 -19.42
C LEU A 502 18.83 -1.66 -19.88
N ASN A 503 19.66 -2.20 -19.00
CA ASN A 503 21.05 -2.59 -19.31
C ASN A 503 21.14 -3.74 -20.32
N MET A 504 20.09 -4.55 -20.47
CA MET A 504 19.97 -5.58 -21.53
C MET A 504 19.58 -4.99 -22.88
N GLY A 505 19.33 -3.69 -22.99
CA GLY A 505 18.81 -3.05 -24.18
C GLY A 505 17.28 -3.03 -24.27
N ALA A 506 16.58 -3.25 -23.17
CA ALA A 506 15.12 -3.19 -23.05
C ALA A 506 14.38 -3.97 -24.14
N PRO A 507 14.59 -5.28 -24.30
CA PRO A 507 13.96 -6.05 -25.38
C PRO A 507 12.43 -6.04 -25.22
N HIS A 508 11.71 -5.69 -26.29
CA HIS A 508 10.24 -5.63 -26.27
C HIS A 508 9.61 -6.99 -25.91
N SER A 509 10.19 -8.08 -26.40
CA SER A 509 9.73 -9.45 -26.13
C SER A 509 10.90 -10.32 -25.68
N PRO A 510 11.31 -10.23 -24.42
CA PRO A 510 12.43 -11.03 -23.90
C PRO A 510 12.14 -12.53 -24.01
N ASN A 511 13.16 -13.30 -24.39
CA ASN A 511 13.07 -14.75 -24.41
C ASN A 511 13.16 -15.37 -23.00
N ILE A 512 12.93 -16.68 -22.88
CA ILE A 512 12.89 -17.35 -21.57
C ILE A 512 14.20 -17.22 -20.77
N ARG A 513 15.37 -17.18 -21.43
CA ARG A 513 16.66 -17.02 -20.75
C ARG A 513 16.86 -15.60 -20.24
N GLU A 514 16.39 -14.62 -20.98
CA GLU A 514 16.39 -13.20 -20.58
C GLU A 514 15.45 -12.98 -19.39
N ILE A 515 14.26 -13.58 -19.39
CA ILE A 515 13.34 -13.55 -18.23
C ILE A 515 13.99 -14.21 -17.01
N GLU A 516 14.66 -15.35 -17.17
CA GLU A 516 15.34 -16.02 -16.04
C GLU A 516 16.52 -15.20 -15.50
N PHE A 517 17.28 -14.55 -16.36
CA PHE A 517 18.32 -13.59 -15.94
C PHE A 517 17.71 -12.43 -15.15
N LEU A 518 16.61 -11.82 -15.63
CA LEU A 518 15.91 -10.75 -14.91
C LEU A 518 15.35 -11.23 -13.58
N ARG A 519 14.85 -12.48 -13.50
CA ARG A 519 14.38 -13.07 -12.25
C ARG A 519 15.50 -13.17 -11.21
N GLN A 520 16.69 -13.59 -11.62
CA GLN A 520 17.87 -13.60 -10.73
C GLN A 520 18.24 -12.18 -10.29
N LYS A 521 18.25 -11.21 -11.22
CA LYS A 521 18.54 -9.80 -10.93
C LYS A 521 17.51 -9.13 -10.01
N ALA A 522 16.26 -9.51 -10.13
CA ALA A 522 15.19 -9.03 -9.24
C ALA A 522 15.45 -9.39 -7.75
N TRP A 523 16.14 -10.51 -7.48
CA TRP A 523 16.49 -10.99 -6.14
C TRP A 523 17.94 -10.71 -5.72
N ASP A 524 18.74 -10.13 -6.59
CA ASP A 524 20.17 -9.87 -6.38
C ASP A 524 20.37 -8.62 -5.50
N THR A 525 19.97 -8.71 -4.22
CA THR A 525 20.27 -7.70 -3.20
C THR A 525 21.65 -7.96 -2.58
N VAL A 526 22.40 -6.89 -2.25
CA VAL A 526 23.70 -7.06 -1.57
C VAL A 526 23.47 -7.48 -0.13
N LYS A 527 24.22 -8.50 0.31
CA LYS A 527 24.19 -8.97 1.70
C LYS A 527 25.59 -9.07 2.26
N GLU A 528 25.77 -8.54 3.46
CA GLU A 528 27.00 -8.65 4.23
C GLU A 528 26.70 -9.00 5.69
N ILE A 529 27.68 -9.64 6.34
CA ILE A 529 27.59 -9.99 7.77
C ILE A 529 28.54 -9.07 8.54
N VAL A 530 28.01 -8.40 9.55
CA VAL A 530 28.77 -7.60 10.51
C VAL A 530 28.64 -8.19 11.90
N LYS A 531 29.67 -7.99 12.71
CA LYS A 531 29.75 -8.58 14.05
C LYS A 531 29.77 -7.49 15.12
N VAL A 532 29.06 -7.73 16.20
CA VAL A 532 29.09 -6.91 17.41
C VAL A 532 30.44 -7.10 18.09
N ASP A 533 31.04 -6.01 18.57
CA ASP A 533 32.31 -6.03 19.28
C ASP A 533 32.21 -6.63 20.70
N GLU A 534 33.36 -6.75 21.40
CA GLU A 534 33.44 -7.30 22.76
C GLU A 534 32.74 -6.43 23.79
N ASP A 535 32.55 -5.14 23.52
CA ASP A 535 31.85 -4.16 24.38
C ASP A 535 30.33 -4.15 24.14
N GLY A 536 29.81 -4.99 23.25
CA GLY A 536 28.39 -5.07 22.92
C GLY A 536 27.94 -3.91 22.02
N ARG A 537 28.82 -3.43 21.14
CA ARG A 537 28.55 -2.33 20.20
C ARG A 537 28.55 -2.79 18.77
N LEU A 538 27.63 -2.27 17.98
CA LEU A 538 27.62 -2.37 16.52
C LEU A 538 27.79 -0.97 15.94
N ILE A 539 28.93 -0.75 15.28
CA ILE A 539 29.26 0.53 14.64
C ILE A 539 28.90 0.42 13.15
N LEU A 540 28.02 1.30 12.69
CA LEU A 540 27.58 1.34 11.31
C LEU A 540 27.82 2.75 10.75
N LYS A 541 28.75 2.82 9.80
CA LYS A 541 29.02 4.06 9.07
C LYS A 541 28.99 3.77 7.58
N ARG A 542 27.96 4.31 6.90
CA ARG A 542 27.81 4.16 5.46
C ARG A 542 26.95 5.26 4.85
N ASP A 543 27.19 5.54 3.61
CA ASP A 543 26.31 6.39 2.83
C ASP A 543 25.15 5.57 2.27
N ILE A 544 23.98 6.16 2.30
CA ILE A 544 22.75 5.61 1.71
C ILE A 544 22.46 6.44 0.47
N ASP A 545 22.64 5.84 -0.69
CA ASP A 545 22.37 6.49 -1.96
C ASP A 545 20.89 6.91 -2.09
N PRO A 546 20.56 7.87 -2.96
CA PRO A 546 19.18 8.28 -3.17
C PRO A 546 18.26 7.09 -3.41
N TRP A 547 17.12 7.06 -2.70
CA TRP A 547 16.06 6.05 -2.79
C TRP A 547 16.43 4.64 -2.32
N SER A 548 17.67 4.43 -1.86
CA SER A 548 18.12 3.13 -1.36
C SER A 548 17.53 2.81 0.00
N CYS A 549 17.37 1.50 0.26
CA CYS A 549 16.84 0.96 1.50
C CYS A 549 17.79 -0.12 2.03
N ILE A 550 18.00 -0.13 3.34
CA ILE A 550 18.91 -1.06 4.03
C ILE A 550 18.14 -1.74 5.15
N LEU A 551 18.08 -3.07 5.10
CA LEU A 551 17.61 -3.88 6.21
C LEU A 551 18.81 -4.36 7.02
N ILE A 552 18.76 -4.20 8.34
CA ILE A 552 19.76 -4.66 9.30
C ILE A 552 19.05 -5.64 10.23
N ARG A 553 19.54 -6.87 10.33
CA ARG A 553 18.83 -7.95 11.01
C ARG A 553 19.79 -8.81 11.83
N GLU A 554 19.50 -9.00 13.12
CA GLU A 554 20.21 -9.94 13.98
C GLU A 554 19.94 -11.39 13.54
N LEU A 555 21.00 -12.20 13.39
CA LEU A 555 20.94 -13.58 12.88
C LEU A 555 20.66 -14.62 13.98
#